data_d25c2c9968f75959c1e76f7e06124f42
#
_entry.id   d25c2c9968f75959c1e76f7e06124f42
#
_cell.length_a   1.000
_cell.length_b   1.000
_cell.length_c   1.000
_cell.angle_alpha   90.00
_cell.angle_beta   90.00
_cell.angle_gamma   90.00
#
_symmetry.space_group_name_H-M   'P 1'
#
loop_
_entity.id
_entity.type
_entity.pdbx_description
1 polymer ?
#
loop_
_entity_poly.entity_id
_entity_poly.type
_entity_poly.pdbx_seq_one_letter_code
_entity_poly.pdbx_strand_id
1 'polypeptide(L)'
;MVTALTGWTIAPAQTQTNHAFFRNLFQQANAGKTVIKGNYVPDWAYYHNRQNNGIYTYVDLGLNEVTSLDRDLMRCTLTLTGGCSTESAAHDLCQLLFGDWKNTGSVVLAGATWTAGTLSVYAYMHDTTGFGLRTSKMFKGTGLTGNLSYNEEPDWNAFATLLMPGAEQLQEIWNERFVAQMKDKKDNSNLPHLITHTLHFASADSRKAFLTQASAKGFQQKDVSNDARMGDYPFSATITRNDPTDLKSINLLTGLLWQLASSNNGVYESWTTQVKN
;
A
#
# COMPACT_ATOMS: atom_id res chain seq x y z
N MET A 1 35.24 3.32 10.29
CA MET A 1 35.08 2.12 9.45
C MET A 1 33.60 1.82 9.37
N VAL A 2 32.92 2.28 8.30
CA VAL A 2 31.49 2.14 8.11
C VAL A 2 31.27 0.85 7.33
N THR A 3 30.74 -0.17 7.98
CA THR A 3 30.38 -1.44 7.34
C THR A 3 29.12 -1.20 6.49
N ALA A 4 29.26 -1.28 5.19
CA ALA A 4 28.17 -1.25 4.24
C ALA A 4 27.23 -2.44 4.53
N LEU A 5 25.97 -2.14 4.86
CA LEU A 5 24.88 -3.11 4.84
C LEU A 5 24.66 -3.54 3.40
N THR A 6 25.06 -4.76 3.10
CA THR A 6 24.83 -5.43 1.82
C THR A 6 23.32 -5.51 1.56
N GLY A 7 22.91 -4.88 0.48
CA GLY A 7 21.52 -4.83 0.06
C GLY A 7 20.94 -6.23 -0.17
N TRP A 8 19.77 -6.46 0.35
CA TRP A 8 18.93 -7.62 0.08
C TRP A 8 18.43 -7.52 -1.36
N THR A 9 19.04 -8.24 -2.27
CA THR A 9 18.51 -8.51 -3.60
C THR A 9 17.61 -9.75 -3.50
N ILE A 10 16.35 -9.56 -3.12
CA ILE A 10 15.34 -10.60 -3.31
C ILE A 10 15.10 -10.69 -4.82
N ALA A 11 15.21 -11.88 -5.38
CA ALA A 11 14.95 -12.10 -6.80
C ALA A 11 13.50 -11.64 -7.13
N PRO A 12 13.29 -10.81 -8.17
CA PRO A 12 12.00 -10.18 -8.43
C PRO A 12 10.84 -11.18 -8.62
N ALA A 13 11.12 -12.40 -9.04
CA ALA A 13 10.11 -13.45 -9.21
C ALA A 13 9.55 -13.99 -7.87
N GLN A 14 10.35 -14.06 -6.82
CA GLN A 14 9.94 -14.58 -5.52
C GLN A 14 9.07 -13.58 -4.77
N THR A 15 9.38 -12.29 -4.88
CA THR A 15 8.57 -11.19 -4.29
C THR A 15 7.17 -11.14 -4.91
N GLN A 16 7.04 -11.28 -6.24
CA GLN A 16 5.75 -11.26 -6.93
C GLN A 16 4.85 -12.45 -6.55
N THR A 17 5.42 -13.65 -6.39
CA THR A 17 4.67 -14.85 -6.01
C THR A 17 4.14 -14.72 -4.58
N ASN A 18 4.93 -14.16 -3.68
CA ASN A 18 4.53 -13.91 -2.30
C ASN A 18 3.40 -12.88 -2.23
N HIS A 19 3.48 -11.75 -2.93
CA HIS A 19 2.43 -10.72 -2.94
C HIS A 19 1.09 -11.22 -3.48
N ALA A 20 1.07 -12.01 -4.55
CA ALA A 20 -0.15 -12.60 -5.09
C ALA A 20 -0.80 -13.59 -4.11
N PHE A 21 0.01 -14.39 -3.44
CA PHE A 21 -0.44 -15.34 -2.43
C PHE A 21 -1.07 -14.62 -1.22
N PHE A 22 -0.43 -13.56 -0.72
CA PHE A 22 -0.96 -12.73 0.36
C PHE A 22 -2.27 -12.05 -0.01
N ARG A 23 -2.34 -11.45 -1.20
CA ARG A 23 -3.56 -10.82 -1.68
C ARG A 23 -4.74 -11.81 -1.64
N ASN A 24 -4.54 -13.04 -2.07
CA ASN A 24 -5.58 -14.07 -2.05
C ASN A 24 -5.97 -14.51 -0.64
N LEU A 25 -5.00 -14.64 0.28
CA LEU A 25 -5.26 -15.00 1.67
C LEU A 25 -6.05 -13.90 2.38
N PHE A 26 -5.61 -12.65 2.24
CA PHE A 26 -6.22 -11.50 2.88
C PHE A 26 -7.61 -11.16 2.31
N GLN A 27 -7.84 -11.34 1.00
CA GLN A 27 -9.16 -11.11 0.41
C GLN A 27 -10.27 -11.92 1.11
N GLN A 28 -9.93 -13.05 1.69
CA GLN A 28 -10.89 -13.90 2.41
C GLN A 28 -11.01 -13.55 3.90
N ALA A 29 -10.06 -12.80 4.46
CA ALA A 29 -10.00 -12.55 5.91
C ALA A 29 -11.21 -11.78 6.45
N ASN A 30 -11.68 -10.79 5.70
CA ASN A 30 -12.81 -9.94 6.08
C ASN A 30 -14.09 -10.23 5.29
N ALA A 31 -14.07 -11.19 4.36
CA ALA A 31 -15.23 -11.52 3.55
C ALA A 31 -16.41 -12.01 4.41
N GLY A 32 -17.59 -11.42 4.19
CA GLY A 32 -18.81 -11.82 4.90
C GLY A 32 -18.89 -11.42 6.38
N LYS A 33 -18.00 -10.52 6.85
CA LYS A 33 -18.06 -10.02 8.24
C LYS A 33 -19.27 -9.11 8.43
N THR A 34 -20.13 -9.45 9.38
CA THR A 34 -21.36 -8.69 9.66
C THR A 34 -21.11 -7.35 10.37
N VAL A 35 -19.93 -7.16 10.95
CA VAL A 35 -19.51 -5.91 11.60
C VAL A 35 -19.07 -4.84 10.63
N ILE A 36 -18.81 -5.19 9.37
CA ILE A 36 -18.50 -4.24 8.30
C ILE A 36 -19.81 -3.95 7.56
N LYS A 37 -20.30 -2.70 7.68
CA LYS A 37 -21.52 -2.25 7.03
C LYS A 37 -21.19 -1.52 5.74
N GLY A 38 -21.99 -1.73 4.69
CA GLY A 38 -21.84 -1.08 3.39
C GLY A 38 -21.29 -1.99 2.31
N ASN A 39 -20.93 -1.40 1.18
CA ASN A 39 -20.38 -2.11 0.02
C ASN A 39 -18.87 -2.36 0.19
N TYR A 40 -18.54 -3.11 1.23
CA TYR A 40 -17.14 -3.45 1.49
C TYR A 40 -16.62 -4.48 0.49
N VAL A 41 -15.52 -4.13 -0.15
CA VAL A 41 -14.72 -5.03 -0.99
C VAL A 41 -13.30 -5.05 -0.44
N PRO A 42 -12.76 -6.21 -0.02
CA PRO A 42 -11.39 -6.30 0.44
C PRO A 42 -10.41 -5.79 -0.65
N ASP A 43 -9.55 -4.85 -0.29
CA ASP A 43 -8.52 -4.31 -1.18
C ASP A 43 -7.16 -4.29 -0.48
N TRP A 44 -6.54 -5.46 -0.40
CA TRP A 44 -5.28 -5.62 0.31
C TRP A 44 -4.10 -5.09 -0.49
N ALA A 45 -3.29 -4.28 0.18
CA ALA A 45 -2.04 -3.74 -0.30
C ALA A 45 -0.88 -4.09 0.63
N TYR A 46 0.31 -4.13 0.05
CA TYR A 46 1.57 -4.29 0.75
C TYR A 46 2.50 -3.18 0.29
N TYR A 47 3.17 -2.51 1.23
CA TYR A 47 4.10 -1.46 0.91
C TYR A 47 5.22 -1.34 1.95
N HIS A 48 6.33 -0.74 1.54
CA HIS A 48 7.47 -0.45 2.40
C HIS A 48 7.44 1.01 2.82
N ASN A 49 7.15 1.27 4.09
CA ASN A 49 7.14 2.62 4.63
C ASN A 49 8.58 3.07 4.94
N ARG A 50 9.19 3.77 3.97
CA ARG A 50 10.57 4.27 4.10
C ARG A 50 10.71 5.39 5.13
N GLN A 51 9.65 6.12 5.42
CA GLN A 51 9.64 7.22 6.40
C GLN A 51 9.62 6.72 7.84
N ASN A 52 9.08 5.51 8.08
CA ASN A 52 9.03 4.87 9.39
C ASN A 52 10.05 3.73 9.52
N ASN A 53 11.36 4.03 9.43
CA ASN A 53 12.45 3.09 9.66
C ASN A 53 12.36 1.77 8.84
N GLY A 54 11.80 1.82 7.65
CA GLY A 54 11.73 0.63 6.79
C GLY A 54 10.73 -0.42 7.25
N ILE A 55 9.60 0.00 7.79
CA ILE A 55 8.49 -0.88 8.19
C ILE A 55 7.78 -1.39 6.93
N TYR A 56 7.61 -2.70 6.83
CA TYR A 56 6.72 -3.31 5.87
C TYR A 56 5.29 -3.34 6.41
N THR A 57 4.34 -2.88 5.62
CA THR A 57 2.95 -2.76 6.03
C THR A 57 2.03 -3.51 5.07
N TYR A 58 1.15 -4.32 5.64
CA TYR A 58 -0.02 -4.92 4.99
C TYR A 58 -1.24 -4.16 5.46
N VAL A 59 -2.10 -3.76 4.56
CA VAL A 59 -3.30 -2.99 4.90
C VAL A 59 -4.45 -3.36 3.98
N ASP A 60 -5.65 -3.41 4.55
CA ASP A 60 -6.88 -3.51 3.76
C ASP A 60 -7.38 -2.10 3.41
N LEU A 61 -7.01 -1.62 2.22
CA LEU A 61 -7.44 -0.30 1.72
C LEU A 61 -8.97 -0.22 1.55
N GLY A 62 -9.65 -1.36 1.35
CA GLY A 62 -11.10 -1.41 1.24
C GLY A 62 -11.82 -0.94 2.49
N LEU A 63 -11.18 -0.99 3.65
CA LEU A 63 -11.74 -0.45 4.89
C LEU A 63 -11.85 1.08 4.88
N ASN A 64 -11.05 1.79 4.10
CA ASN A 64 -11.13 3.24 3.97
C ASN A 64 -12.40 3.69 3.24
N GLU A 65 -12.96 2.84 2.39
CA GLU A 65 -14.19 3.10 1.63
C GLU A 65 -15.47 2.82 2.44
N VAL A 66 -15.34 2.27 3.65
CA VAL A 66 -16.48 1.92 4.48
C VAL A 66 -16.99 3.16 5.22
N THR A 67 -18.14 3.67 4.82
CA THR A 67 -18.73 4.93 5.32
C THR A 67 -19.26 4.87 6.76
N SER A 68 -19.40 3.67 7.35
CA SER A 68 -19.84 3.47 8.72
C SER A 68 -19.09 2.30 9.37
N LEU A 69 -17.86 2.55 9.78
CA LEU A 69 -17.18 1.67 10.70
C LEU A 69 -17.89 1.77 12.06
N ASP A 70 -18.17 0.63 12.66
CA ASP A 70 -18.84 0.59 13.96
C ASP A 70 -17.90 1.21 15.01
N ARG A 71 -18.37 2.29 15.67
CA ARG A 71 -17.57 3.05 16.64
C ARG A 71 -17.35 2.31 17.95
N ASP A 72 -18.11 1.24 18.17
CA ASP A 72 -18.00 0.43 19.38
C ASP A 72 -16.91 -0.65 19.29
N LEU A 73 -16.13 -0.67 18.20
CA LEU A 73 -15.06 -1.64 18.03
C LEU A 73 -13.83 -1.27 18.86
N MET A 74 -13.33 -2.24 19.60
CA MET A 74 -12.03 -2.15 20.27
C MET A 74 -10.92 -2.56 19.31
N ARG A 75 -9.84 -1.79 19.27
CA ARG A 75 -8.62 -2.22 18.60
C ARG A 75 -7.93 -3.28 19.44
N CYS A 76 -7.58 -4.39 18.80
CA CYS A 76 -6.67 -5.39 19.32
C CYS A 76 -5.35 -5.31 18.56
N THR A 77 -4.25 -5.21 19.27
CA THR A 77 -2.91 -5.31 18.67
C THR A 77 -2.21 -6.53 19.24
N LEU A 78 -1.87 -7.48 18.37
CA LEU A 78 -1.03 -8.61 18.69
C LEU A 78 0.38 -8.33 18.18
N THR A 79 1.34 -8.20 19.09
CA THR A 79 2.75 -8.06 18.74
C THR A 79 3.47 -9.38 19.02
N LEU A 80 4.14 -9.90 18.00
CA LEU A 80 4.92 -11.14 18.04
C LEU A 80 6.39 -10.82 17.87
N THR A 81 7.22 -11.40 18.72
CA THR A 81 8.68 -11.30 18.65
C THR A 81 9.29 -12.70 18.61
N GLY A 82 10.47 -12.84 18.04
CA GLY A 82 11.14 -14.13 17.86
C GLY A 82 11.00 -14.64 16.43
N GLY A 83 10.37 -15.71 16.13
CA GLY A 83 10.31 -16.42 14.85
C GLY A 83 9.91 -15.65 13.57
N CYS A 84 9.84 -14.31 13.59
CA CYS A 84 9.54 -13.45 12.45
C CYS A 84 10.77 -12.65 11.95
N SER A 85 11.94 -13.25 12.00
CA SER A 85 13.21 -12.63 11.58
C SER A 85 13.31 -12.40 10.06
N THR A 86 12.53 -13.12 9.27
CA THR A 86 12.44 -12.98 7.82
C THR A 86 11.04 -12.62 7.38
N GLU A 87 10.91 -12.00 6.21
CA GLU A 87 9.62 -11.71 5.59
C GLU A 87 8.77 -12.98 5.42
N SER A 88 9.37 -14.08 4.96
CA SER A 88 8.65 -15.38 4.83
C SER A 88 8.09 -15.85 6.17
N ALA A 89 8.85 -15.78 7.25
CA ALA A 89 8.38 -16.18 8.58
C ALA A 89 7.25 -15.28 9.08
N ALA A 90 7.33 -13.97 8.84
CA ALA A 90 6.23 -13.05 9.16
C ALA A 90 4.97 -13.39 8.36
N HIS A 91 5.13 -13.78 7.12
CA HIS A 91 4.06 -14.28 6.26
C HIS A 91 3.37 -15.52 6.82
N ASP A 92 4.14 -16.55 7.16
CA ASP A 92 3.60 -17.80 7.70
C ASP A 92 2.82 -17.56 9.00
N LEU A 93 3.30 -16.64 9.83
CA LEU A 93 2.60 -16.22 11.03
C LEU A 93 1.30 -15.48 10.73
N CYS A 94 1.29 -14.57 9.76
CA CYS A 94 0.06 -13.92 9.31
C CYS A 94 -0.96 -14.96 8.83
N GLN A 95 -0.53 -15.95 8.06
CA GLN A 95 -1.42 -17.03 7.60
C GLN A 95 -2.07 -17.80 8.75
N LEU A 96 -1.26 -18.17 9.74
CA LEU A 96 -1.75 -18.89 10.90
C LEU A 96 -2.81 -18.08 11.64
N LEU A 97 -2.54 -16.81 11.92
CA LEU A 97 -3.44 -15.90 12.61
C LEU A 97 -4.73 -15.65 11.82
N PHE A 98 -4.61 -15.34 10.54
CA PHE A 98 -5.76 -15.03 9.71
C PHE A 98 -6.62 -16.25 9.42
N GLY A 99 -6.01 -17.43 9.31
CA GLY A 99 -6.73 -18.69 9.19
C GLY A 99 -7.65 -18.95 10.38
N ASP A 100 -7.20 -18.63 11.59
CA ASP A 100 -8.00 -18.74 12.79
C ASP A 100 -9.02 -17.59 12.92
N TRP A 101 -8.59 -16.35 12.72
CA TRP A 101 -9.42 -15.16 12.92
C TRP A 101 -10.52 -14.98 11.88
N LYS A 102 -10.31 -15.45 10.64
CA LYS A 102 -11.36 -15.40 9.60
C LYS A 102 -12.64 -16.12 10.02
N ASN A 103 -12.52 -17.18 10.82
CA ASN A 103 -13.66 -17.95 11.31
C ASN A 103 -14.36 -17.28 12.50
N THR A 104 -13.83 -16.17 13.00
CA THR A 104 -14.41 -15.41 14.10
C THR A 104 -15.18 -14.23 13.52
N GLY A 105 -16.50 -14.35 13.36
CA GLY A 105 -17.37 -13.39 12.68
C GLY A 105 -17.30 -11.94 13.18
N SER A 106 -16.81 -11.74 14.42
CA SER A 106 -16.72 -10.46 15.11
C SER A 106 -15.37 -9.74 14.98
N VAL A 107 -14.38 -10.34 14.31
CA VAL A 107 -13.03 -9.75 14.16
C VAL A 107 -12.84 -9.19 12.77
N VAL A 108 -12.56 -7.90 12.64
CA VAL A 108 -12.14 -7.23 11.41
C VAL A 108 -10.63 -7.07 11.43
N LEU A 109 -9.96 -7.65 10.47
CA LEU A 109 -8.53 -7.50 10.30
C LEU A 109 -8.23 -6.22 9.51
N ALA A 110 -7.48 -5.30 10.10
CA ALA A 110 -7.14 -4.03 9.47
C ALA A 110 -5.79 -4.08 8.73
N GLY A 111 -4.83 -4.82 9.28
CA GLY A 111 -3.52 -4.95 8.68
C GLY A 111 -2.47 -5.49 9.63
N ALA A 112 -1.23 -5.44 9.16
CA ALA A 112 -0.07 -5.83 9.96
C ALA A 112 1.15 -4.98 9.58
N THR A 113 2.03 -4.74 10.53
CA THR A 113 3.34 -4.15 10.29
C THR A 113 4.44 -5.13 10.67
N TRP A 114 5.49 -5.18 9.89
CA TRP A 114 6.63 -6.03 10.14
C TRP A 114 7.93 -5.25 10.07
N THR A 115 8.79 -5.47 11.06
CA THR A 115 10.20 -5.08 11.07
C THR A 115 11.05 -6.31 11.38
N ALA A 116 12.36 -6.24 11.19
CA ALA A 116 13.23 -7.38 11.48
C ALA A 116 13.00 -7.90 12.92
N GLY A 117 12.37 -9.06 13.04
CA GLY A 117 12.15 -9.75 14.31
C GLY A 117 10.83 -9.40 15.03
N THR A 118 10.02 -8.46 14.53
CA THR A 118 8.75 -8.08 15.16
C THR A 118 7.62 -7.98 14.14
N LEU A 119 6.52 -8.67 14.38
CA LEU A 119 5.28 -8.59 13.63
C LEU A 119 4.19 -8.04 14.54
N SER A 120 3.54 -6.95 14.15
CA SER A 120 2.37 -6.42 14.83
C SER A 120 1.14 -6.54 13.94
N VAL A 121 0.09 -7.18 14.43
CA VAL A 121 -1.17 -7.40 13.72
C VAL A 121 -2.26 -6.57 14.36
N TYR A 122 -3.02 -5.85 13.56
CA TYR A 122 -4.06 -4.92 13.97
C TYR A 122 -5.43 -5.46 13.56
N ALA A 123 -6.30 -5.63 14.54
CA ALA A 123 -7.67 -6.06 14.32
C ALA A 123 -8.64 -5.23 15.16
N TYR A 124 -9.89 -5.16 14.71
CA TYR A 124 -10.97 -4.49 15.42
C TYR A 124 -12.08 -5.50 15.76
N MET A 125 -12.65 -5.42 16.95
CA MET A 125 -13.64 -6.37 17.44
C MET A 125 -14.52 -5.76 18.55
N HIS A 126 -15.76 -6.23 18.65
CA HIS A 126 -16.68 -5.83 19.75
C HIS A 126 -16.41 -6.58 21.05
N ASP A 127 -16.06 -7.87 20.95
CA ASP A 127 -15.90 -8.75 22.11
C ASP A 127 -14.50 -9.35 22.14
N THR A 128 -13.80 -9.07 23.22
CA THR A 128 -12.44 -9.58 23.49
C THR A 128 -12.45 -10.83 24.37
N THR A 129 -13.63 -11.31 24.81
CA THR A 129 -13.76 -12.44 25.72
C THR A 129 -13.16 -13.71 25.13
N GLY A 130 -12.21 -14.29 25.86
CA GLY A 130 -11.51 -15.51 25.44
C GLY A 130 -10.56 -15.37 24.26
N PHE A 131 -10.51 -14.22 23.60
CA PHE A 131 -9.65 -13.99 22.43
C PHE A 131 -8.17 -14.15 22.77
N GLY A 132 -7.72 -13.56 23.90
CA GLY A 132 -6.33 -13.69 24.37
C GLY A 132 -5.93 -15.13 24.68
N LEU A 133 -6.82 -15.90 25.33
CA LEU A 133 -6.55 -17.31 25.63
C LEU A 133 -6.46 -18.16 24.35
N ARG A 134 -7.32 -17.91 23.38
CA ARG A 134 -7.33 -18.60 22.09
C ARG A 134 -6.04 -18.29 21.32
N THR A 135 -5.69 -17.02 21.20
CA THR A 135 -4.47 -16.57 20.53
C THR A 135 -3.21 -17.13 21.19
N SER A 136 -3.13 -17.12 22.52
CA SER A 136 -1.97 -17.66 23.25
C SER A 136 -1.78 -19.17 23.06
N LYS A 137 -2.88 -19.92 22.89
CA LYS A 137 -2.82 -21.37 22.61
C LYS A 137 -2.19 -21.65 21.24
N MET A 138 -2.38 -20.79 20.26
CA MET A 138 -1.83 -20.95 18.90
C MET A 138 -0.29 -20.90 18.92
N PHE A 139 0.30 -20.16 19.84
CA PHE A 139 1.77 -19.99 19.93
C PHE A 139 2.44 -20.92 20.93
N LYS A 140 1.67 -21.76 21.62
CA LYS A 140 2.24 -22.70 22.59
C LYS A 140 3.17 -23.69 21.90
N GLY A 141 4.45 -23.70 22.34
CA GLY A 141 5.47 -24.59 21.80
C GLY A 141 6.16 -24.10 20.52
N THR A 142 5.83 -22.90 20.00
CA THR A 142 6.45 -22.36 18.79
C THR A 142 7.74 -21.57 19.06
N GLY A 143 8.07 -21.27 20.31
CA GLY A 143 9.20 -20.38 20.67
C GLY A 143 8.91 -18.89 20.43
N LEU A 144 7.70 -18.54 19.99
CA LEU A 144 7.27 -17.16 19.80
C LEU A 144 6.80 -16.54 21.11
N THR A 145 7.14 -15.29 21.33
CA THR A 145 6.61 -14.48 22.40
C THR A 145 5.57 -13.52 21.82
N GLY A 146 4.34 -13.63 22.29
CA GLY A 146 3.23 -12.76 21.89
C GLY A 146 2.80 -11.84 23.02
N ASN A 147 2.59 -10.56 22.70
CA ASN A 147 1.93 -9.60 23.58
C ASN A 147 0.65 -9.11 22.91
N LEU A 148 -0.47 -9.29 23.61
CA LEU A 148 -1.79 -8.88 23.13
C LEU A 148 -2.26 -7.68 23.93
N SER A 149 -2.56 -6.58 23.29
CA SER A 149 -3.09 -5.37 23.89
C SER A 149 -4.47 -5.03 23.31
N TYR A 150 -5.32 -4.45 24.14
CA TYR A 150 -6.64 -3.97 23.78
C TYR A 150 -6.73 -2.48 24.08
N ASN A 151 -7.24 -1.69 23.13
CA ASN A 151 -7.43 -0.26 23.29
C ASN A 151 -8.79 0.12 22.68
N GLU A 152 -9.55 0.93 23.38
CA GLU A 152 -10.72 1.58 22.79
C GLU A 152 -10.24 2.58 21.74
N GLU A 153 -10.76 2.45 20.54
CA GLU A 153 -10.35 3.30 19.40
C GLU A 153 -11.54 3.53 18.44
N PRO A 154 -12.50 4.36 18.88
CA PRO A 154 -13.73 4.60 18.13
C PRO A 154 -13.49 5.27 16.77
N ASP A 155 -12.37 5.98 16.61
CA ASP A 155 -12.04 6.75 15.41
C ASP A 155 -11.11 6.02 14.43
N TRP A 156 -10.78 4.78 14.70
CA TRP A 156 -9.85 3.98 13.87
C TRP A 156 -8.51 4.67 13.59
N ASN A 157 -8.03 5.43 14.58
CA ASN A 157 -6.85 6.27 14.42
C ASN A 157 -5.59 5.46 14.07
N ALA A 158 -5.41 4.27 14.65
CA ALA A 158 -4.25 3.43 14.31
C ALA A 158 -4.33 2.93 12.86
N PHE A 159 -5.52 2.59 12.35
CA PHE A 159 -5.69 2.27 10.94
C PHE A 159 -5.26 3.44 10.05
N ALA A 160 -5.78 4.64 10.34
CA ALA A 160 -5.50 5.83 9.56
C ALA A 160 -4.03 6.29 9.62
N THR A 161 -3.39 6.18 10.81
CA THR A 161 -2.05 6.76 11.03
C THR A 161 -0.89 5.77 10.90
N LEU A 162 -1.13 4.48 11.19
CA LEU A 162 -0.09 3.45 11.18
C LEU A 162 -0.14 2.55 9.94
N LEU A 163 -1.34 2.30 9.41
CA LEU A 163 -1.53 1.33 8.35
C LEU A 163 -1.81 1.96 6.99
N MET A 164 -2.43 3.13 6.92
CA MET A 164 -2.72 3.76 5.64
C MET A 164 -1.45 4.31 4.99
N PRO A 165 -1.22 4.00 3.70
CA PRO A 165 -0.11 4.56 2.96
C PRO A 165 -0.30 6.05 2.70
N GLY A 166 0.79 6.81 2.69
CA GLY A 166 0.79 8.17 2.17
C GLY A 166 0.65 8.19 0.64
N ALA A 167 0.49 9.38 0.06
CA ALA A 167 0.23 9.55 -1.36
C ALA A 167 1.32 8.93 -2.26
N GLU A 168 2.59 9.02 -1.88
CA GLU A 168 3.71 8.43 -2.62
C GLU A 168 3.65 6.89 -2.59
N GLN A 169 3.37 6.29 -1.43
CA GLN A 169 3.23 4.84 -1.32
C GLN A 169 1.98 4.33 -2.06
N LEU A 170 0.88 5.08 -2.03
CA LEU A 170 -0.30 4.76 -2.85
C LEU A 170 0.05 4.74 -4.34
N GLN A 171 0.84 5.71 -4.81
CA GLN A 171 1.30 5.72 -6.20
C GLN A 171 2.16 4.48 -6.51
N GLU A 172 3.07 4.07 -5.62
CA GLU A 172 3.86 2.84 -5.80
C GLU A 172 2.96 1.58 -5.87
N ILE A 173 1.92 1.50 -5.03
CA ILE A 173 0.93 0.40 -5.06
C ILE A 173 0.18 0.37 -6.39
N TRP A 174 -0.25 1.52 -6.88
CA TRP A 174 -0.93 1.62 -8.19
C TRP A 174 -0.01 1.25 -9.34
N ASN A 175 1.26 1.69 -9.30
CA ASN A 175 2.27 1.33 -10.29
C ASN A 175 2.45 -0.19 -10.36
N GLU A 176 2.61 -0.85 -9.21
CA GLU A 176 2.75 -2.31 -9.14
C GLU A 176 1.55 -3.02 -9.78
N ARG A 177 0.33 -2.59 -9.42
CA ARG A 177 -0.91 -3.17 -9.95
C ARG A 177 -1.02 -3.00 -11.47
N PHE A 178 -0.69 -1.81 -11.98
CA PHE A 178 -0.78 -1.53 -13.40
C PHE A 178 0.29 -2.30 -14.19
N VAL A 179 1.53 -2.33 -13.72
CA VAL A 179 2.61 -3.12 -14.33
C VAL A 179 2.26 -4.62 -14.33
N ALA A 180 1.67 -5.14 -13.26
CA ALA A 180 1.18 -6.53 -13.22
C ALA A 180 0.11 -6.79 -14.28
N GLN A 181 -0.87 -5.88 -14.45
CA GLN A 181 -1.89 -5.98 -15.49
C GLN A 181 -1.30 -5.93 -16.92
N MET A 182 -0.28 -5.11 -17.15
CA MET A 182 0.42 -5.07 -18.43
C MET A 182 1.14 -6.39 -18.71
N LYS A 183 1.80 -6.96 -17.69
CA LYS A 183 2.47 -8.26 -17.79
C LYS A 183 1.50 -9.39 -18.12
N ASP A 184 0.31 -9.39 -17.54
CA ASP A 184 -0.75 -10.37 -17.85
C ASP A 184 -1.20 -10.27 -19.32
N LYS A 185 -1.11 -9.08 -19.90
CA LYS A 185 -1.34 -8.82 -21.34
C LYS A 185 -0.11 -9.07 -22.22
N LYS A 186 0.94 -9.70 -21.67
CA LYS A 186 2.20 -10.04 -22.35
C LYS A 186 3.01 -8.82 -22.81
N ASP A 187 2.93 -7.71 -22.08
CA ASP A 187 3.75 -6.53 -22.35
C ASP A 187 5.25 -6.81 -22.18
N ASN A 188 6.05 -6.28 -23.08
CA ASN A 188 7.50 -6.27 -22.95
C ASN A 188 7.97 -4.97 -22.28
N SER A 189 8.00 -4.99 -20.95
CA SER A 189 8.33 -3.84 -20.11
C SER A 189 9.73 -3.23 -20.32
N ASN A 190 10.64 -3.94 -20.99
CA ASN A 190 11.98 -3.45 -21.32
C ASN A 190 11.99 -2.57 -22.58
N LEU A 191 10.96 -2.63 -23.39
CA LEU A 191 10.83 -1.74 -24.54
C LEU A 191 10.43 -0.33 -24.10
N PRO A 192 10.93 0.73 -24.76
CA PRO A 192 10.45 2.08 -24.51
C PRO A 192 8.97 2.23 -24.90
N HIS A 193 8.16 2.68 -23.93
CA HIS A 193 6.74 2.97 -24.12
C HIS A 193 6.52 4.48 -24.09
N LEU A 194 5.65 4.99 -24.95
CA LEU A 194 5.19 6.37 -24.82
C LEU A 194 4.24 6.45 -23.63
N ILE A 195 4.76 6.94 -22.51
CA ILE A 195 4.01 7.08 -21.28
C ILE A 195 3.40 8.48 -21.24
N THR A 196 2.11 8.54 -20.95
CA THR A 196 1.36 9.79 -20.76
C THR A 196 1.10 9.97 -19.27
N HIS A 197 1.46 11.15 -18.74
CA HIS A 197 1.24 11.50 -17.34
C HIS A 197 0.28 12.68 -17.24
N THR A 198 -0.62 12.65 -16.26
CA THR A 198 -1.57 13.72 -15.94
C THR A 198 -1.26 14.29 -14.56
N LEU A 199 -1.22 15.62 -14.48
CA LEU A 199 -0.93 16.39 -13.26
C LEU A 199 -1.85 17.59 -13.16
N HIS A 200 -2.08 18.08 -11.96
CA HIS A 200 -2.94 19.23 -11.68
C HIS A 200 -2.22 20.25 -10.79
N PHE A 201 -2.54 21.52 -10.96
CA PHE A 201 -1.86 22.65 -10.31
C PHE A 201 -2.85 23.66 -9.77
N ALA A 202 -2.46 24.35 -8.70
CA ALA A 202 -3.29 25.37 -8.07
C ALA A 202 -3.41 26.66 -8.94
N SER A 203 -2.43 26.92 -9.84
CA SER A 203 -2.44 28.09 -10.70
C SER A 203 -1.84 27.81 -12.09
N ALA A 204 -2.14 28.68 -13.05
CA ALA A 204 -1.53 28.64 -14.39
C ALA A 204 -0.01 28.87 -14.34
N ASP A 205 0.47 29.71 -13.42
CA ASP A 205 1.89 29.98 -13.24
C ASP A 205 2.63 28.78 -12.65
N SER A 206 2.03 28.09 -11.67
CA SER A 206 2.54 26.83 -11.12
C SER A 206 2.67 25.76 -12.20
N ARG A 207 1.62 25.59 -13.02
CA ARG A 207 1.66 24.68 -14.18
C ARG A 207 2.76 25.05 -15.18
N LYS A 208 2.91 26.33 -15.49
CA LYS A 208 3.95 26.81 -16.43
C LYS A 208 5.36 26.54 -15.89
N ALA A 209 5.60 26.81 -14.62
CA ALA A 209 6.88 26.52 -13.95
C ALA A 209 7.21 25.02 -13.99
N PHE A 210 6.23 24.17 -13.66
CA PHE A 210 6.36 22.71 -13.78
C PHE A 210 6.72 22.28 -15.22
N LEU A 211 5.98 22.75 -16.24
CA LEU A 211 6.21 22.37 -17.63
C LEU A 211 7.61 22.75 -18.12
N THR A 212 8.14 23.89 -17.67
CA THR A 212 9.53 24.28 -17.96
C THR A 212 10.53 23.30 -17.38
N GLN A 213 10.35 22.89 -16.11
CA GLN A 213 11.23 21.92 -15.45
C GLN A 213 11.08 20.51 -16.04
N ALA A 214 9.87 20.09 -16.37
CA ALA A 214 9.60 18.81 -17.01
C ALA A 214 10.23 18.72 -18.42
N SER A 215 10.14 19.80 -19.21
CA SER A 215 10.77 19.89 -20.51
C SER A 215 12.30 19.72 -20.43
N ALA A 216 12.94 20.34 -19.45
CA ALA A 216 14.38 20.17 -19.20
C ALA A 216 14.78 18.72 -18.84
N LYS A 217 13.81 17.87 -18.45
CA LYS A 217 13.98 16.43 -18.17
C LYS A 217 13.52 15.54 -19.33
N GLY A 218 13.26 16.11 -20.50
CA GLY A 218 12.91 15.38 -21.73
C GLY A 218 11.43 15.06 -21.89
N PHE A 219 10.55 15.57 -21.00
CA PHE A 219 9.11 15.43 -21.19
C PHE A 219 8.61 16.42 -22.27
N GLN A 220 7.65 15.96 -23.03
CA GLN A 220 6.96 16.77 -24.03
C GLN A 220 5.55 17.11 -23.53
N GLN A 221 5.18 18.37 -23.61
CA GLN A 221 3.81 18.78 -23.34
C GLN A 221 2.89 18.21 -24.43
N LYS A 222 1.85 17.50 -24.01
CA LYS A 222 0.82 16.96 -24.91
C LYS A 222 -0.44 17.83 -24.91
N ASP A 223 -0.90 18.20 -23.70
CA ASP A 223 -2.12 18.98 -23.54
C ASP A 223 -2.09 19.80 -22.24
N VAL A 224 -2.90 20.85 -22.19
CA VAL A 224 -3.20 21.62 -20.97
C VAL A 224 -4.68 22.00 -20.97
N SER A 225 -5.32 21.87 -19.83
CA SER A 225 -6.72 22.27 -19.69
C SER A 225 -6.98 22.94 -18.34
N ASN A 226 -8.17 23.50 -18.20
CA ASN A 226 -8.63 24.10 -16.95
C ASN A 226 -10.02 23.49 -16.64
N ASP A 227 -10.16 22.93 -15.44
CA ASP A 227 -11.45 22.37 -14.98
C ASP A 227 -11.70 22.82 -13.54
N ALA A 228 -12.61 23.77 -13.39
CA ALA A 228 -12.99 24.30 -12.06
C ALA A 228 -13.56 23.24 -11.10
N ARG A 229 -13.98 22.07 -11.62
CA ARG A 229 -14.48 20.96 -10.78
C ARG A 229 -13.37 20.25 -10.02
N MET A 230 -12.11 20.48 -10.38
CA MET A 230 -10.94 19.90 -9.71
C MET A 230 -10.54 20.65 -8.41
N GLY A 231 -11.44 21.48 -7.86
CA GLY A 231 -11.26 22.14 -6.57
C GLY A 231 -10.00 23.02 -6.52
N ASP A 232 -9.08 22.70 -5.61
CA ASP A 232 -7.88 23.48 -5.37
C ASP A 232 -6.83 23.39 -6.48
N TYR A 233 -6.99 22.45 -7.44
CA TYR A 233 -6.03 22.18 -8.52
C TYR A 233 -6.67 22.21 -9.91
N PRO A 234 -7.27 23.33 -10.34
CA PRO A 234 -8.06 23.39 -11.57
C PRO A 234 -7.24 23.41 -12.87
N PHE A 235 -5.91 23.55 -12.81
CA PHE A 235 -5.05 23.67 -13.99
C PHE A 235 -4.33 22.37 -14.28
N SER A 236 -4.78 21.61 -15.29
CA SER A 236 -4.14 20.34 -15.65
C SER A 236 -3.03 20.48 -16.69
N ALA A 237 -2.06 19.58 -16.62
CA ALA A 237 -1.06 19.35 -17.65
C ALA A 237 -0.96 17.87 -17.96
N THR A 238 -0.96 17.53 -19.25
CA THR A 238 -0.65 16.19 -19.74
C THR A 238 0.69 16.25 -20.47
N ILE A 239 1.62 15.40 -20.04
CA ILE A 239 2.97 15.32 -20.62
C ILE A 239 3.29 13.89 -21.03
N THR A 240 4.24 13.73 -21.94
CA THR A 240 4.66 12.42 -22.45
C THR A 240 6.17 12.28 -22.47
N ARG A 241 6.65 11.04 -22.29
CA ARG A 241 8.05 10.65 -22.54
C ARG A 241 8.10 9.15 -22.85
N ASN A 242 9.13 8.74 -23.59
CA ASN A 242 9.39 7.32 -23.84
C ASN A 242 10.29 6.76 -22.73
N ASP A 243 9.77 5.81 -21.97
CA ASP A 243 10.49 5.14 -20.87
C ASP A 243 10.14 3.64 -20.81
N PRO A 244 10.99 2.80 -20.19
CA PRO A 244 10.65 1.44 -19.83
C PRO A 244 9.49 1.41 -18.82
N THR A 245 8.69 0.34 -18.86
CA THR A 245 7.53 0.15 -17.96
C THR A 245 7.78 -0.91 -16.89
N ASP A 246 9.04 -1.33 -16.67
CA ASP A 246 9.35 -2.13 -15.50
C ASP A 246 9.07 -1.34 -14.20
N LEU A 247 8.73 -2.06 -13.13
CA LEU A 247 8.27 -1.43 -11.89
C LEU A 247 9.28 -0.43 -11.30
N LYS A 248 10.58 -0.74 -11.39
CA LYS A 248 11.62 0.14 -10.86
C LYS A 248 11.67 1.46 -11.64
N SER A 249 11.64 1.38 -12.97
CA SER A 249 11.67 2.55 -13.86
C SER A 249 10.42 3.42 -13.64
N ILE A 250 9.24 2.81 -13.57
CA ILE A 250 7.98 3.52 -13.32
C ILE A 250 7.98 4.19 -11.95
N ASN A 251 8.41 3.52 -10.88
CA ASN A 251 8.47 4.13 -9.54
C ASN A 251 9.43 5.32 -9.50
N LEU A 252 10.59 5.23 -10.14
CA LEU A 252 11.52 6.37 -10.24
C LEU A 252 10.91 7.53 -11.02
N LEU A 253 10.22 7.24 -12.12
CA LEU A 253 9.61 8.23 -12.98
C LEU A 253 8.43 8.95 -12.32
N THR A 254 7.51 8.20 -11.74
CA THR A 254 6.35 8.76 -11.03
C THR A 254 6.76 9.52 -9.77
N GLY A 255 7.76 9.03 -9.02
CA GLY A 255 8.33 9.72 -7.87
C GLY A 255 8.98 11.05 -8.25
N LEU A 256 9.73 11.10 -9.35
CA LEU A 256 10.28 12.34 -9.89
C LEU A 256 9.18 13.35 -10.23
N LEU A 257 8.13 12.92 -10.93
CA LEU A 257 7.02 13.79 -11.33
C LEU A 257 6.19 14.24 -10.12
N TRP A 258 6.01 13.36 -9.14
CA TRP A 258 5.34 13.70 -7.88
C TRP A 258 6.08 14.82 -7.15
N GLN A 259 7.42 14.72 -7.01
CA GLN A 259 8.25 15.75 -6.39
C GLN A 259 8.22 17.07 -7.17
N LEU A 260 8.32 17.01 -8.50
CA LEU A 260 8.23 18.20 -9.36
C LEU A 260 6.85 18.87 -9.25
N ALA A 261 5.76 18.10 -9.23
CA ALA A 261 4.42 18.67 -9.06
C ALA A 261 4.28 19.35 -7.69
N SER A 262 4.66 18.66 -6.61
CA SER A 262 4.58 19.19 -5.26
C SER A 262 5.39 20.47 -5.07
N SER A 263 6.61 20.56 -5.62
CA SER A 263 7.45 21.76 -5.55
C SER A 263 6.89 22.94 -6.36
N ASN A 264 5.91 22.70 -7.24
CA ASN A 264 5.21 23.70 -8.04
C ASN A 264 3.72 23.84 -7.65
N ASN A 265 3.34 23.58 -6.39
CA ASN A 265 1.97 23.63 -5.91
C ASN A 265 1.00 22.82 -6.80
N GLY A 266 1.39 21.61 -7.10
CA GLY A 266 0.61 20.67 -7.91
C GLY A 266 0.57 19.28 -7.30
N VAL A 267 -0.28 18.44 -7.88
CA VAL A 267 -0.46 17.04 -7.54
C VAL A 267 -0.29 16.17 -8.77
N TYR A 268 0.32 15.02 -8.59
CA TYR A 268 0.42 13.99 -9.62
C TYR A 268 -0.84 13.12 -9.56
N GLU A 269 -1.51 12.92 -10.69
CA GLU A 269 -2.74 12.13 -10.74
C GLU A 269 -2.48 10.69 -11.20
N SER A 270 -1.94 10.52 -12.42
CA SER A 270 -1.90 9.20 -13.04
C SER A 270 -0.93 9.11 -14.21
N TRP A 271 -0.72 7.88 -14.67
CA TRP A 271 -0.07 7.60 -15.93
C TRP A 271 -0.79 6.50 -16.70
N THR A 272 -0.61 6.54 -18.02
CA THR A 272 -1.15 5.55 -18.95
C THR A 272 -0.16 5.26 -20.06
N THR A 273 -0.24 4.06 -20.63
CA THR A 273 0.52 3.65 -21.82
C THR A 273 -0.21 2.53 -22.56
N GLN A 274 0.30 2.18 -23.72
CA GLN A 274 -0.20 1.05 -24.51
C GLN A 274 0.72 -0.16 -24.34
N VAL A 275 0.13 -1.35 -24.29
CA VAL A 275 0.88 -2.62 -24.29
C VAL A 275 1.67 -2.76 -25.58
N LYS A 276 2.93 -3.19 -25.45
CA LYS A 276 3.83 -3.54 -26.56
C LYS A 276 4.26 -5.01 -26.41
N ASN A 277 3.92 -5.83 -27.39
CA ASN A 277 4.29 -7.25 -27.43
C ASN A 277 5.58 -7.45 -28.21
#